data_494f92120365508bbe97fc36038a483e
#
_entry.id   494f92120365508bbe97fc36038a483e
#
_cell.length_a   1.000
_cell.length_b   1.000
_cell.length_c   1.000
_cell.angle_alpha   90.00
_cell.angle_beta   90.00
_cell.angle_gamma   90.00
#
_symmetry.space_group_name_H-M   'P 1'
#
loop_
_entity.id
_entity.type
_entity.pdbx_description
1 polymer ?
#
loop_
_entity_poly.entity_id
_entity_poly.type
_entity_poly.pdbx_seq_one_letter_code
_entity_poly.pdbx_strand_id
1 'polypeptide(L)'
;RVFGVEPNAAMRAAAVKQLAEFPWFIVVDGTSEATTLEDDSIDMVVAAQAFHWFDPDRTRPEFKRILKPGGHIVLIWNERQLDTTPFLIEYEKFLLKYANDYGNVRHENIADAELRGFFQQDYGSATFQNEQIFDFDGIKGRMLSSSYMPSETAAEFPSMIEELQMLFAKHAENGKIKVLYDTKVYFSRI
;
A
#
# COMPACT_ATOMS: atom_id res chain seq x y z
N ARG A 1 3.60 -19.07 -11.46
CA ARG A 1 4.57 -17.98 -11.63
C ARG A 1 3.95 -16.68 -11.16
N VAL A 2 4.79 -15.79 -10.63
CA VAL A 2 4.41 -14.43 -10.25
C VAL A 2 5.33 -13.46 -10.98
N PHE A 3 4.75 -12.50 -11.66
CA PHE A 3 5.48 -11.41 -12.31
C PHE A 3 5.32 -10.14 -11.48
N GLY A 4 6.42 -9.60 -10.96
CA GLY A 4 6.46 -8.33 -10.26
C GLY A 4 6.83 -7.22 -11.23
N VAL A 5 5.85 -6.48 -11.72
CA VAL A 5 6.05 -5.35 -12.64
C VAL A 5 6.33 -4.11 -11.81
N GLU A 6 7.49 -3.48 -12.00
CA GLU A 6 7.95 -2.34 -11.21
C GLU A 6 8.82 -1.41 -12.07
N PRO A 7 8.46 -0.13 -12.25
CA PRO A 7 9.22 0.81 -13.07
C PRO A 7 10.50 1.32 -12.40
N ASN A 8 10.59 1.31 -11.06
CA ASN A 8 11.73 1.83 -10.34
C ASN A 8 12.88 0.80 -10.27
N ALA A 9 14.02 1.12 -10.85
CA ALA A 9 15.18 0.22 -10.92
C ALA A 9 15.72 -0.19 -9.53
N ALA A 10 15.71 0.73 -8.54
CA ALA A 10 16.17 0.42 -7.19
C ALA A 10 15.22 -0.55 -6.47
N MET A 11 13.90 -0.38 -6.67
CA MET A 11 12.88 -1.29 -6.14
C MET A 11 12.97 -2.66 -6.80
N ARG A 12 13.19 -2.72 -8.12
CA ARG A 12 13.44 -4.00 -8.82
C ARG A 12 14.66 -4.73 -8.26
N ALA A 13 15.78 -4.00 -8.06
CA ALA A 13 16.98 -4.61 -7.48
C ALA A 13 16.75 -5.13 -6.05
N ALA A 14 15.98 -4.41 -5.25
CA ALA A 14 15.58 -4.86 -3.92
C ALA A 14 14.71 -6.12 -3.98
N ALA A 15 13.73 -6.17 -4.88
CA ALA A 15 12.86 -7.32 -5.08
C ALA A 15 13.67 -8.57 -5.50
N VAL A 16 14.59 -8.45 -6.45
CA VAL A 16 15.48 -9.54 -6.86
C VAL A 16 16.27 -10.10 -5.67
N LYS A 17 16.80 -9.21 -4.82
CA LYS A 17 17.58 -9.61 -3.64
C LYS A 17 16.72 -10.28 -2.57
N GLN A 18 15.57 -9.69 -2.26
CA GLN A 18 14.71 -10.15 -1.16
C GLN A 18 13.95 -11.43 -1.51
N LEU A 19 13.62 -11.61 -2.79
CA LEU A 19 12.83 -12.74 -3.27
C LEU A 19 13.65 -13.79 -4.01
N ALA A 20 14.99 -13.78 -3.82
CA ALA A 20 15.91 -14.71 -4.49
C ALA A 20 15.64 -16.21 -4.19
N GLU A 21 15.01 -16.50 -3.05
CA GLU A 21 14.61 -17.87 -2.68
C GLU A 21 13.32 -18.36 -3.36
N PHE A 22 12.62 -17.47 -4.07
CA PHE A 22 11.38 -17.80 -4.78
C PHE A 22 11.59 -17.84 -6.30
N PRO A 23 12.04 -18.98 -6.88
CA PRO A 23 12.41 -19.06 -8.31
C PRO A 23 11.22 -18.88 -9.28
N TRP A 24 10.00 -18.93 -8.77
CA TRP A 24 8.78 -18.63 -9.53
C TRP A 24 8.43 -17.14 -9.58
N PHE A 25 9.12 -16.27 -8.82
CA PHE A 25 8.96 -14.83 -8.85
C PHE A 25 9.91 -14.22 -9.89
N ILE A 26 9.35 -13.49 -10.83
CA ILE A 26 10.08 -12.89 -11.95
C ILE A 26 9.87 -11.38 -11.88
N VAL A 27 10.96 -10.63 -11.74
CA VAL A 27 10.92 -9.16 -11.76
C VAL A 27 10.91 -8.67 -13.21
N VAL A 28 9.98 -7.77 -13.51
CA VAL A 28 9.75 -7.23 -14.86
C VAL A 28 9.90 -5.71 -14.82
N ASP A 29 10.65 -5.16 -15.78
CA ASP A 29 10.72 -3.72 -16.02
C ASP A 29 9.51 -3.27 -16.82
N GLY A 30 8.61 -2.50 -16.21
CA GLY A 30 7.38 -2.06 -16.82
C GLY A 30 6.55 -1.21 -15.88
N THR A 31 5.49 -0.64 -16.41
CA THR A 31 4.48 0.13 -15.67
C THR A 31 3.13 -0.57 -15.73
N SER A 32 2.16 -0.09 -14.97
CA SER A 32 0.78 -0.59 -15.07
C SER A 32 0.15 -0.37 -16.45
N GLU A 33 0.60 0.67 -17.18
CA GLU A 33 0.13 1.05 -18.52
C GLU A 33 0.88 0.33 -19.65
N ALA A 34 2.03 -0.30 -19.33
CA ALA A 34 2.90 -1.00 -20.28
C ALA A 34 3.72 -2.07 -19.54
N THR A 35 3.11 -3.19 -19.24
CA THR A 35 3.70 -4.25 -18.41
C THR A 35 4.80 -5.04 -19.11
N THR A 36 4.90 -4.97 -20.44
CA THR A 36 5.78 -5.78 -21.29
C THR A 36 5.48 -7.30 -21.28
N LEU A 37 4.41 -7.72 -20.64
CA LEU A 37 3.95 -9.11 -20.61
C LEU A 37 3.21 -9.45 -21.91
N GLU A 38 3.17 -10.74 -22.26
CA GLU A 38 2.49 -11.24 -23.44
C GLU A 38 0.95 -11.13 -23.31
N ASP A 39 0.25 -11.04 -24.43
CA ASP A 39 -1.20 -11.08 -24.50
C ASP A 39 -1.72 -12.42 -23.93
N ASP A 40 -2.88 -12.38 -23.28
CA ASP A 40 -3.58 -13.58 -22.80
C ASP A 40 -2.70 -14.54 -21.95
N SER A 41 -1.71 -14.02 -21.24
CA SER A 41 -0.71 -14.81 -20.50
C SER A 41 -0.97 -14.91 -19.00
N ILE A 42 -1.76 -14.00 -18.43
CA ILE A 42 -1.92 -13.80 -16.98
C ILE A 42 -3.31 -14.25 -16.53
N ASP A 43 -3.38 -15.02 -15.45
CA ASP A 43 -4.66 -15.48 -14.87
C ASP A 43 -5.26 -14.42 -13.95
N MET A 44 -4.41 -13.64 -13.26
CA MET A 44 -4.83 -12.62 -12.29
C MET A 44 -3.83 -11.48 -12.22
N VAL A 45 -4.31 -10.25 -12.25
CA VAL A 45 -3.54 -9.04 -11.94
C VAL A 45 -3.87 -8.60 -10.53
N VAL A 46 -2.85 -8.34 -9.71
CA VAL A 46 -3.01 -7.83 -8.34
C VAL A 46 -2.29 -6.50 -8.21
N ALA A 47 -2.99 -5.46 -7.79
CA ALA A 47 -2.41 -4.18 -7.42
C ALA A 47 -2.65 -3.94 -5.92
N ALA A 48 -1.58 -4.08 -5.12
CA ALA A 48 -1.62 -3.86 -3.69
C ALA A 48 -0.95 -2.52 -3.33
N GLN A 49 -1.68 -1.60 -2.73
CA GLN A 49 -1.21 -0.24 -2.38
C GLN A 49 -0.60 0.52 -3.56
N ALA A 50 -1.07 0.28 -4.79
CA ALA A 50 -0.46 0.82 -5.99
C ALA A 50 -1.43 1.55 -6.93
N PHE A 51 -2.70 1.21 -6.93
CA PHE A 51 -3.68 1.71 -7.91
C PHE A 51 -3.77 3.24 -7.99
N HIS A 52 -3.58 3.95 -6.88
CA HIS A 52 -3.59 5.42 -6.84
C HIS A 52 -2.44 6.09 -7.64
N TRP A 53 -1.45 5.31 -8.10
CA TRP A 53 -0.39 5.78 -9.00
C TRP A 53 -0.70 5.55 -10.48
N PHE A 54 -1.77 4.81 -10.79
CA PHE A 54 -2.08 4.39 -12.14
C PHE A 54 -2.85 5.47 -12.90
N ASP A 55 -2.65 5.49 -14.21
CA ASP A 55 -3.58 6.12 -15.14
C ASP A 55 -4.68 5.08 -15.50
N PRO A 56 -5.91 5.19 -14.96
CA PRO A 56 -6.93 4.16 -15.15
C PRO A 56 -7.31 3.94 -16.62
N ASP A 57 -7.29 5.00 -17.43
CA ASP A 57 -7.68 4.93 -18.85
C ASP A 57 -6.64 4.16 -19.70
N ARG A 58 -5.38 4.19 -19.30
CA ARG A 58 -4.29 3.47 -19.95
C ARG A 58 -4.03 2.09 -19.32
N THR A 59 -4.15 1.99 -18.00
CA THR A 59 -3.91 0.75 -17.26
C THR A 59 -4.94 -0.32 -17.58
N ARG A 60 -6.23 0.07 -17.65
CA ARG A 60 -7.28 -0.91 -17.88
C ARG A 60 -7.16 -1.65 -19.21
N PRO A 61 -6.91 -0.99 -20.37
CA PRO A 61 -6.63 -1.69 -21.62
C PRO A 61 -5.43 -2.63 -21.54
N GLU A 62 -4.35 -2.22 -20.86
CA GLU A 62 -3.17 -3.07 -20.68
C GLU A 62 -3.49 -4.33 -19.85
N PHE A 63 -4.19 -4.18 -18.73
CA PHE A 63 -4.60 -5.31 -17.90
C PHE A 63 -5.52 -6.26 -18.69
N LYS A 64 -6.43 -5.72 -19.50
CA LYS A 64 -7.28 -6.53 -20.37
C LYS A 64 -6.48 -7.25 -21.45
N ARG A 65 -5.42 -6.65 -21.99
CA ARG A 65 -4.55 -7.27 -23.00
C ARG A 65 -3.81 -8.49 -22.46
N ILE A 66 -3.23 -8.37 -21.26
CA ILE A 66 -2.41 -9.44 -20.67
C ILE A 66 -3.23 -10.55 -19.99
N LEU A 67 -4.45 -10.23 -19.55
CA LEU A 67 -5.31 -11.22 -18.89
C LEU A 67 -5.88 -12.21 -19.89
N LYS A 68 -5.82 -13.48 -19.52
CA LYS A 68 -6.55 -14.54 -20.21
C LYS A 68 -8.06 -14.28 -20.18
N PRO A 69 -8.83 -14.78 -21.15
CA PRO A 69 -10.28 -14.70 -21.10
C PRO A 69 -10.83 -15.23 -19.77
N GLY A 70 -11.55 -14.37 -19.04
CA GLY A 70 -12.08 -14.68 -17.71
C GLY A 70 -11.07 -14.55 -16.56
N GLY A 71 -9.94 -13.92 -16.80
CA GLY A 71 -8.99 -13.53 -15.74
C GLY A 71 -9.55 -12.51 -14.77
N HIS A 72 -8.84 -12.26 -13.70
CA HIS A 72 -9.31 -11.39 -12.62
C HIS A 72 -8.38 -10.19 -12.40
N ILE A 73 -8.97 -9.05 -12.07
CA ILE A 73 -8.25 -7.93 -11.47
C ILE A 73 -8.62 -7.87 -10.00
N VAL A 74 -7.60 -7.72 -9.14
CA VAL A 74 -7.72 -7.60 -7.70
C VAL A 74 -6.98 -6.34 -7.25
N LEU A 75 -7.68 -5.43 -6.59
CA LEU A 75 -7.12 -4.23 -5.99
C LEU A 75 -7.15 -4.40 -4.47
N ILE A 76 -6.04 -4.12 -3.79
CA ILE A 76 -5.91 -4.35 -2.35
C ILE A 76 -5.39 -3.08 -1.67
N TRP A 77 -6.05 -2.69 -0.58
CA TRP A 77 -5.58 -1.65 0.33
C TRP A 77 -5.53 -2.14 1.76
N ASN A 78 -4.49 -1.76 2.45
CA ASN A 78 -4.33 -2.00 3.87
C ASN A 78 -4.56 -0.65 4.58
N GLU A 79 -5.81 -0.38 4.94
CA GLU A 79 -6.22 0.87 5.56
C GLU A 79 -6.00 0.81 7.07
N ARG A 80 -5.21 1.74 7.60
CA ARG A 80 -4.98 1.82 9.04
C ARG A 80 -6.26 2.30 9.74
N GLN A 81 -6.67 1.59 10.79
CA GLN A 81 -7.73 2.07 11.67
C GLN A 81 -7.26 3.29 12.47
N LEU A 82 -8.16 4.23 12.75
CA LEU A 82 -7.80 5.55 13.27
C LEU A 82 -8.19 5.76 14.74
N ASP A 83 -9.28 5.15 15.15
CA ASP A 83 -9.99 5.47 16.40
C ASP A 83 -10.39 4.23 17.24
N THR A 84 -9.96 3.06 16.84
CA THR A 84 -10.37 1.79 17.47
C THR A 84 -9.58 1.46 18.75
N THR A 85 -8.43 2.08 18.95
CA THR A 85 -7.64 1.93 20.19
C THR A 85 -7.11 3.28 20.68
N PRO A 86 -6.81 3.43 21.99
CA PRO A 86 -6.21 4.65 22.52
C PRO A 86 -4.91 5.05 21.80
N PHE A 87 -4.07 4.06 21.45
CA PHE A 87 -2.85 4.31 20.67
C PHE A 87 -3.17 4.90 19.31
N LEU A 88 -4.09 4.30 18.54
CA LEU A 88 -4.42 4.75 17.19
C LEU A 88 -5.02 6.15 17.17
N ILE A 89 -5.87 6.50 18.17
CA ILE A 89 -6.42 7.84 18.33
C ILE A 89 -5.29 8.88 18.53
N GLU A 90 -4.34 8.59 19.40
CA GLU A 90 -3.24 9.51 19.68
C GLU A 90 -2.22 9.54 18.54
N TYR A 91 -1.96 8.41 17.91
CA TYR A 91 -1.08 8.33 16.75
C TYR A 91 -1.63 9.08 15.54
N GLU A 92 -2.96 9.05 15.34
CA GLU A 92 -3.60 9.88 14.31
C GLU A 92 -3.41 11.38 14.57
N LYS A 93 -3.60 11.82 15.82
CA LYS A 93 -3.35 13.23 16.21
C LYS A 93 -1.89 13.62 15.99
N PHE A 94 -0.97 12.72 16.31
CA PHE A 94 0.45 12.90 16.07
C PHE A 94 0.75 13.06 14.57
N LEU A 95 0.19 12.20 13.72
CA LEU A 95 0.37 12.32 12.27
C LEU A 95 -0.21 13.63 11.73
N LEU A 96 -1.42 14.01 12.14
CA LEU A 96 -2.05 15.28 11.74
C LEU A 96 -1.24 16.52 12.17
N LYS A 97 -0.45 16.41 13.26
CA LYS A 97 0.39 17.52 13.74
C LYS A 97 1.66 17.71 12.91
N TYR A 98 2.30 16.64 12.50
CA TYR A 98 3.62 16.68 11.86
C TYR A 98 3.62 16.46 10.36
N ALA A 99 2.62 15.75 9.82
CA ALA A 99 2.60 15.43 8.42
C ALA A 99 2.23 16.61 7.53
N ASN A 100 3.01 16.81 6.49
CA ASN A 100 2.72 17.76 5.43
C ASN A 100 1.66 17.19 4.50
N ASP A 101 0.57 17.93 4.27
CA ASP A 101 -0.47 17.58 3.28
C ASP A 101 -1.20 16.24 3.53
N TYR A 102 -1.18 15.74 4.77
CA TYR A 102 -1.75 14.46 5.16
C TYR A 102 -3.24 14.31 4.78
N GLY A 103 -4.01 15.39 4.89
CA GLY A 103 -5.44 15.39 4.54
C GLY A 103 -5.70 15.10 3.05
N ASN A 104 -4.78 15.49 2.16
CA ASN A 104 -4.90 15.29 0.72
C ASN A 104 -4.29 13.96 0.26
N VAL A 105 -3.36 13.40 1.04
CA VAL A 105 -2.63 12.15 0.73
C VAL A 105 -3.32 10.93 1.32
N ARG A 106 -4.43 11.12 2.02
CA ARG A 106 -5.25 10.00 2.53
C ARG A 106 -5.90 9.25 1.36
N HIS A 107 -5.17 8.30 0.81
CA HIS A 107 -5.66 7.35 -0.20
C HIS A 107 -6.66 6.31 0.36
N GLU A 108 -7.15 6.54 1.57
CA GLU A 108 -8.00 5.60 2.32
C GLU A 108 -9.44 5.54 1.77
N ASN A 109 -9.79 6.42 0.83
CA ASN A 109 -11.12 6.43 0.24
C ASN A 109 -11.04 6.50 -1.29
N ILE A 110 -10.70 5.37 -1.93
CA ILE A 110 -11.03 5.27 -3.35
C ILE A 110 -12.54 5.30 -3.43
N ALA A 111 -13.05 6.35 -4.06
CA ALA A 111 -14.48 6.51 -4.20
C ALA A 111 -15.06 5.33 -5.01
N ASP A 112 -16.24 4.83 -4.62
CA ASP A 112 -16.95 3.78 -5.36
C ASP A 112 -17.09 4.14 -6.86
N ALA A 113 -17.24 5.43 -7.17
CA ALA A 113 -17.26 5.93 -8.54
C ALA A 113 -15.97 5.67 -9.31
N GLU A 114 -14.81 5.76 -8.66
CA GLU A 114 -13.50 5.48 -9.28
C GLU A 114 -13.34 3.98 -9.55
N LEU A 115 -13.72 3.14 -8.59
CA LEU A 115 -13.72 1.68 -8.77
C LEU A 115 -14.68 1.26 -9.91
N ARG A 116 -15.90 1.82 -9.94
CA ARG A 116 -16.84 1.56 -11.03
C ARG A 116 -16.33 2.06 -12.38
N GLY A 117 -15.68 3.21 -12.39
CA GLY A 117 -15.02 3.76 -13.59
C GLY A 117 -13.93 2.84 -14.11
N PHE A 118 -13.11 2.29 -13.22
CA PHE A 118 -12.02 1.39 -13.57
C PHE A 118 -12.49 0.00 -13.99
N PHE A 119 -13.32 -0.66 -13.19
CA PHE A 119 -13.83 -1.99 -13.51
C PHE A 119 -14.78 -1.96 -14.72
N GLN A 120 -15.59 -0.91 -14.89
CA GLN A 120 -16.63 -0.75 -15.92
C GLN A 120 -17.64 -1.91 -15.95
N GLN A 121 -17.81 -2.58 -14.83
CA GLN A 121 -18.75 -3.67 -14.58
C GLN A 121 -18.90 -3.87 -13.07
N ASP A 122 -19.76 -4.81 -12.67
CA ASP A 122 -19.91 -5.16 -11.27
C ASP A 122 -18.61 -5.73 -10.70
N TYR A 123 -18.30 -5.36 -9.47
CA TYR A 123 -17.17 -5.88 -8.73
C TYR A 123 -17.59 -6.38 -7.34
N GLY A 124 -16.88 -7.39 -6.85
CA GLY A 124 -17.00 -7.85 -5.49
C GLY A 124 -16.06 -7.09 -4.55
N SER A 125 -16.40 -7.06 -3.27
CA SER A 125 -15.52 -6.54 -2.24
C SER A 125 -15.51 -7.42 -1.01
N ALA A 126 -14.38 -7.43 -0.29
CA ALA A 126 -14.22 -8.09 0.99
C ALA A 126 -13.31 -7.26 1.90
N THR A 127 -13.55 -7.31 3.20
CA THR A 127 -12.70 -6.64 4.20
C THR A 127 -12.22 -7.69 5.19
N PHE A 128 -10.91 -7.67 5.47
CA PHE A 128 -10.26 -8.56 6.42
C PHE A 128 -9.56 -7.73 7.49
N GLN A 129 -9.74 -8.13 8.75
CA GLN A 129 -8.95 -7.53 9.82
C GLN A 129 -7.51 -7.98 9.73
N ASN A 130 -6.59 -7.02 9.95
CA ASN A 130 -5.17 -7.25 9.90
C ASN A 130 -4.48 -6.45 11.02
N GLU A 131 -3.34 -6.91 11.50
CA GLU A 131 -2.54 -6.20 12.48
C GLU A 131 -1.05 -6.29 12.16
N GLN A 132 -0.34 -5.24 12.49
CA GLN A 132 1.12 -5.23 12.49
C GLN A 132 1.61 -4.91 13.91
N ILE A 133 2.62 -5.64 14.35
CA ILE A 133 3.20 -5.49 15.68
C ILE A 133 4.59 -4.88 15.52
N PHE A 134 4.80 -3.73 16.15
CA PHE A 134 6.04 -2.98 16.07
C PHE A 134 6.69 -2.80 17.44
N ASP A 135 8.01 -2.91 17.49
CA ASP A 135 8.83 -2.24 18.48
C ASP A 135 9.01 -0.75 18.10
N PHE A 136 9.80 0.00 18.87
CA PHE A 136 9.98 1.43 18.60
C PHE A 136 10.64 1.69 17.24
N ASP A 137 11.67 0.94 16.89
CA ASP A 137 12.35 1.12 15.60
C ASP A 137 11.44 0.77 14.42
N GLY A 138 10.60 -0.24 14.57
CA GLY A 138 9.61 -0.63 13.59
C GLY A 138 8.56 0.45 13.34
N ILE A 139 7.94 1.04 14.39
CA ILE A 139 6.94 2.10 14.20
C ILE A 139 7.58 3.40 13.69
N LYS A 140 8.79 3.73 14.13
CA LYS A 140 9.58 4.84 13.61
C LYS A 140 9.85 4.65 12.11
N GLY A 141 10.35 3.48 11.70
CA GLY A 141 10.60 3.16 10.30
C GLY A 141 9.33 3.20 9.46
N ARG A 142 8.21 2.66 9.99
CA ARG A 142 6.89 2.73 9.35
C ARG A 142 6.43 4.17 9.14
N MET A 143 6.60 5.03 10.13
CA MET A 143 6.28 6.45 10.04
C MET A 143 7.13 7.15 8.97
N LEU A 144 8.45 6.98 9.03
CA LEU A 144 9.40 7.62 8.11
C LEU A 144 9.29 7.12 6.66
N SER A 145 8.73 5.94 6.44
CA SER A 145 8.46 5.43 5.08
C SER A 145 7.31 6.15 4.38
N SER A 146 6.55 6.98 5.10
CA SER A 146 5.43 7.73 4.54
C SER A 146 5.91 9.03 3.92
N SER A 147 5.58 9.27 2.65
CA SER A 147 6.03 10.43 1.87
C SER A 147 5.58 11.79 2.42
N TYR A 148 4.54 11.80 3.25
CA TYR A 148 4.00 13.01 3.88
C TYR A 148 4.69 13.37 5.20
N MET A 149 5.59 12.53 5.72
CA MET A 149 6.29 12.83 6.97
C MET A 149 7.55 13.68 6.72
N PRO A 150 7.90 14.57 7.67
CA PRO A 150 9.13 15.34 7.60
C PRO A 150 10.36 14.47 7.45
N SER A 151 11.30 14.91 6.62
CA SER A 151 12.60 14.25 6.46
C SER A 151 13.48 14.42 7.71
N GLU A 152 14.51 13.60 7.84
CA GLU A 152 15.49 13.66 8.94
C GLU A 152 16.23 15.02 9.04
N THR A 153 16.20 15.82 7.97
CA THR A 153 16.81 17.16 7.93
C THR A 153 15.85 18.28 8.31
N ALA A 154 14.58 17.98 8.56
CA ALA A 154 13.58 18.96 8.95
C ALA A 154 13.82 19.47 10.39
N ALA A 155 13.55 20.75 10.64
CA ALA A 155 13.78 21.37 11.95
C ALA A 155 12.95 20.73 13.08
N GLU A 156 11.75 20.26 12.75
CA GLU A 156 10.82 19.59 13.67
C GLU A 156 11.15 18.11 13.92
N PHE A 157 12.07 17.51 13.16
CA PHE A 157 12.37 16.08 13.26
C PHE A 157 12.75 15.62 14.67
N PRO A 158 13.64 16.30 15.44
CA PRO A 158 13.98 15.86 16.80
C PRO A 158 12.76 15.82 17.72
N SER A 159 11.93 16.87 17.72
CA SER A 159 10.73 16.95 18.56
C SER A 159 9.68 15.93 18.16
N MET A 160 9.56 15.65 16.87
CA MET A 160 8.68 14.60 16.33
C MET A 160 9.09 13.21 16.83
N ILE A 161 10.38 12.89 16.82
CA ILE A 161 10.86 11.59 17.30
C ILE A 161 10.68 11.47 18.82
N GLU A 162 10.94 12.53 19.59
CA GLU A 162 10.72 12.54 21.04
C GLU A 162 9.22 12.30 21.37
N GLU A 163 8.31 12.96 20.68
CA GLU A 163 6.88 12.78 20.90
C GLU A 163 6.42 11.36 20.48
N LEU A 164 6.94 10.82 19.38
CA LEU A 164 6.68 9.43 19.01
C LEU A 164 7.17 8.46 20.09
N GLN A 165 8.33 8.72 20.69
CA GLN A 165 8.88 7.88 21.75
C GLN A 165 8.02 7.92 23.01
N MET A 166 7.53 9.12 23.40
CA MET A 166 6.59 9.25 24.51
C MET A 166 5.28 8.51 24.25
N LEU A 167 4.75 8.65 23.03
CA LEU A 167 3.54 7.95 22.61
C LEU A 167 3.73 6.43 22.64
N PHE A 168 4.83 5.95 22.13
CA PHE A 168 5.20 4.53 22.17
C PHE A 168 5.30 4.04 23.62
N ALA A 169 6.06 4.73 24.47
CA ALA A 169 6.25 4.33 25.87
C ALA A 169 4.93 4.28 26.67
N LYS A 170 3.99 5.17 26.35
CA LYS A 170 2.66 5.21 26.97
C LYS A 170 1.77 4.00 26.64
N HIS A 171 1.88 3.48 25.43
CA HIS A 171 0.96 2.47 24.90
C HIS A 171 1.61 1.11 24.65
N ALA A 172 2.93 1.00 24.77
CA ALA A 172 3.61 -0.27 24.50
C ALA A 172 3.33 -1.30 25.59
N GLU A 173 2.94 -2.49 25.18
CA GLU A 173 2.83 -3.67 26.01
C GLU A 173 3.99 -4.61 25.67
N ASN A 174 4.77 -4.98 26.67
CA ASN A 174 5.99 -5.81 26.49
C ASN A 174 6.94 -5.27 25.40
N GLY A 175 7.10 -3.93 25.35
CA GLY A 175 7.98 -3.27 24.36
C GLY A 175 7.45 -3.27 22.92
N LYS A 176 6.16 -3.51 22.72
CA LYS A 176 5.53 -3.55 21.40
C LYS A 176 4.19 -2.82 21.40
N ILE A 177 3.82 -2.31 20.24
CA ILE A 177 2.49 -1.75 19.97
C ILE A 177 1.84 -2.49 18.78
N LYS A 178 0.51 -2.49 18.78
CA LYS A 178 -0.27 -3.01 17.66
C LYS A 178 -0.84 -1.86 16.84
N VAL A 179 -0.66 -1.94 15.53
CA VAL A 179 -1.33 -1.09 14.56
C VAL A 179 -2.35 -1.94 13.83
N LEU A 180 -3.62 -1.58 13.96
CA LEU A 180 -4.73 -2.32 13.36
C LEU A 180 -5.06 -1.74 11.98
N TYR A 181 -5.42 -2.63 11.07
CA TYR A 181 -5.77 -2.33 9.69
C TYR A 181 -7.04 -3.08 9.28
N ASP A 182 -7.74 -2.48 8.33
CA ASP A 182 -8.73 -3.16 7.51
C ASP A 182 -8.12 -3.38 6.12
N THR A 183 -7.83 -4.63 5.76
CA THR A 183 -7.38 -4.98 4.42
C THR A 183 -8.61 -5.09 3.53
N LYS A 184 -8.83 -4.08 2.69
CA LYS A 184 -9.91 -4.02 1.70
C LYS A 184 -9.46 -4.63 0.39
N VAL A 185 -10.26 -5.52 -0.15
CA VAL A 185 -10.04 -6.21 -1.41
C VAL A 185 -11.22 -5.94 -2.32
N TYR A 186 -10.94 -5.44 -3.53
CA TYR A 186 -11.93 -5.24 -4.57
C TYR A 186 -11.53 -6.10 -5.78
N PHE A 187 -12.47 -6.82 -6.36
CA PHE A 187 -12.13 -7.75 -7.42
C PHE A 187 -13.24 -7.85 -8.47
N SER A 188 -12.82 -8.05 -9.71
CA SER A 188 -13.74 -8.32 -10.82
C SER A 188 -13.09 -9.27 -11.82
N ARG A 189 -13.93 -10.03 -12.50
CA ARG A 189 -13.53 -10.88 -13.60
C ARG A 189 -13.68 -10.11 -14.90
N ILE A 190 -12.69 -10.12 -15.78
CA ILE A 190 -12.70 -9.43 -17.07
C ILE A 190 -12.81 -10.40 -18.24
#